data_432c30b7ca17c4a271ef23837f12f81c
#
_entry.id   432c30b7ca17c4a271ef23837f12f81c
#
_cell.length_a   1.000
_cell.length_b   1.000
_cell.length_c   1.000
_cell.angle_alpha   90.00
_cell.angle_beta   90.00
_cell.angle_gamma   90.00
#
_symmetry.space_group_name_H-M   'P 1'
#
loop_
_entity.id
_entity.type
_entity.pdbx_description
1 polymer ?
#
loop_
_entity_poly.entity_id
_entity_poly.type
_entity_poly.pdbx_seq_one_letter_code
_entity_poly.pdbx_strand_id
1 'polypeptide(L)'
;MSKYLNPKADLTFKKVFGEHKNLVKSLLNSLLPLPDKMQITSIEYFSGENHQGNSDKKYSIVDVKCTDNYGRTFVVEMQNYWTTAFFSRTLYNAVLTYSNQLKKGQAFNQLKEVYALSLVNESEIPEGKLNKNDFIHEYYLTNQKNADDVHKDIVIRALQASSIHNYVIGM
;
A
#
# COMPACT_ATOMS: atom_id res chain seq x y z
N MET A 1 -23.02 -7.97 -22.12
CA MET A 1 -22.38 -8.34 -20.84
C MET A 1 -20.88 -8.34 -21.03
N SER A 2 -20.12 -7.59 -20.23
CA SER A 2 -18.66 -7.57 -20.32
C SER A 2 -18.11 -8.97 -19.98
N LYS A 3 -17.30 -9.52 -20.88
CA LYS A 3 -16.68 -10.84 -20.74
C LYS A 3 -15.54 -10.86 -19.71
N TYR A 4 -15.15 -9.68 -19.24
CA TYR A 4 -14.01 -9.48 -18.32
C TYR A 4 -14.49 -8.93 -16.98
N LEU A 5 -13.90 -9.41 -15.90
CA LEU A 5 -14.12 -8.90 -14.56
C LEU A 5 -13.55 -7.49 -14.44
N ASN A 6 -14.26 -6.62 -13.72
CA ASN A 6 -13.76 -5.27 -13.45
C ASN A 6 -12.55 -5.34 -12.49
N PRO A 7 -11.34 -4.92 -12.91
CA PRO A 7 -10.15 -4.98 -12.07
C PRO A 7 -10.22 -4.08 -10.84
N LYS A 8 -11.12 -3.08 -10.84
CA LYS A 8 -11.38 -2.20 -9.69
C LYS A 8 -12.32 -2.84 -8.65
N ALA A 9 -12.93 -4.00 -8.94
CA ALA A 9 -13.72 -4.71 -7.94
C ALA A 9 -12.80 -5.37 -6.91
N ASP A 10 -13.09 -5.18 -5.63
CA ASP A 10 -12.30 -5.65 -4.49
C ASP A 10 -11.89 -7.14 -4.62
N LEU A 11 -12.87 -8.02 -4.88
CA LEU A 11 -12.60 -9.45 -5.07
C LEU A 11 -11.70 -9.74 -6.28
N THR A 12 -11.89 -8.99 -7.37
CA THR A 12 -11.05 -9.14 -8.57
C THR A 12 -9.63 -8.68 -8.30
N PHE A 13 -9.48 -7.54 -7.62
CA PHE A 13 -8.18 -7.00 -7.22
C PHE A 13 -7.41 -8.01 -6.35
N LYS A 14 -8.05 -8.51 -5.28
CA LYS A 14 -7.47 -9.52 -4.39
C LYS A 14 -7.05 -10.78 -5.15
N LYS A 15 -7.90 -11.26 -6.04
CA LYS A 15 -7.60 -12.46 -6.83
C LYS A 15 -6.43 -12.23 -7.79
N VAL A 16 -6.45 -11.12 -8.53
CA VAL A 16 -5.41 -10.80 -9.52
C VAL A 16 -4.07 -10.51 -8.83
N PHE A 17 -4.04 -9.61 -7.87
CA PHE A 17 -2.79 -9.17 -7.24
C PHE A 17 -2.40 -10.04 -6.04
N GLY A 18 -3.33 -10.73 -5.39
CA GLY A 18 -3.04 -11.65 -4.30
C GLY A 18 -2.49 -13.00 -4.77
N GLU A 19 -2.76 -13.41 -6.02
CA GLU A 19 -2.30 -14.69 -6.56
C GLU A 19 -1.11 -14.57 -7.54
N HIS A 20 -0.86 -13.36 -8.09
CA HIS A 20 0.14 -13.16 -9.14
C HIS A 20 1.27 -12.20 -8.74
N LYS A 21 2.32 -12.74 -8.12
CA LYS A 21 3.51 -11.98 -7.66
C LYS A 21 4.12 -11.08 -8.74
N ASN A 22 4.16 -11.52 -9.98
CA ASN A 22 4.72 -10.75 -11.08
C ASN A 22 3.92 -9.48 -11.36
N LEU A 23 2.59 -9.54 -11.23
CA LEU A 23 1.73 -8.38 -11.43
C LEU A 23 1.91 -7.37 -10.28
N VAL A 24 2.00 -7.84 -9.03
CA VAL A 24 2.30 -6.96 -7.89
C VAL A 24 3.67 -6.31 -8.04
N LYS A 25 4.68 -7.08 -8.41
CA LYS A 25 6.03 -6.56 -8.65
C LYS A 25 6.02 -5.46 -9.71
N SER A 26 5.36 -5.69 -10.83
CA SER A 26 5.26 -4.71 -11.90
C SER A 26 4.50 -3.46 -11.46
N LEU A 27 3.37 -3.63 -10.77
CA LEU A 27 2.59 -2.53 -10.20
C LEU A 27 3.45 -1.66 -9.27
N LEU A 28 4.14 -2.28 -8.31
CA LEU A 28 4.96 -1.56 -7.34
C LEU A 28 6.12 -0.80 -8.00
N ASN A 29 6.84 -1.43 -8.94
CA ASN A 29 7.91 -0.77 -9.67
C ASN A 29 7.42 0.41 -10.53
N SER A 30 6.18 0.35 -11.02
CA SER A 30 5.58 1.43 -11.80
C SER A 30 5.09 2.60 -10.94
N LEU A 31 4.64 2.31 -9.72
CA LEU A 31 4.03 3.31 -8.83
C LEU A 31 5.00 3.95 -7.85
N LEU A 32 6.15 3.33 -7.61
CA LEU A 32 7.16 3.83 -6.69
C LEU A 32 8.29 4.52 -7.46
N PRO A 33 8.76 5.69 -7.05
CA PRO A 33 9.90 6.37 -7.65
C PRO A 33 11.21 5.73 -7.17
N LEU A 34 11.40 4.45 -7.52
CA LEU A 34 12.57 3.70 -7.11
C LEU A 34 13.72 3.97 -8.08
N PRO A 35 14.93 4.27 -7.58
CA PRO A 35 16.13 4.28 -8.41
C PRO A 35 16.32 2.93 -9.10
N ASP A 36 16.92 2.90 -10.30
CA ASP A 36 17.15 1.68 -11.08
C ASP A 36 17.83 0.56 -10.27
N LYS A 37 18.77 0.94 -9.40
CA LYS A 37 19.47 -0.01 -8.53
C LYS A 37 18.61 -0.59 -7.39
N MET A 38 17.45 -0.01 -7.14
CA MET A 38 16.53 -0.39 -6.06
C MET A 38 15.19 -0.93 -6.58
N GLN A 39 15.16 -1.33 -7.85
CA GLN A 39 13.98 -1.98 -8.43
C GLN A 39 13.67 -3.29 -7.70
N ILE A 40 12.38 -3.54 -7.52
CA ILE A 40 11.88 -4.75 -6.88
C ILE A 40 12.08 -5.92 -7.85
N THR A 41 12.88 -6.90 -7.46
CA THR A 41 13.17 -8.09 -8.27
C THR A 41 12.39 -9.31 -7.83
N SER A 42 12.03 -9.39 -6.54
CA SER A 42 11.20 -10.47 -5.99
C SER A 42 10.17 -9.95 -5.01
N ILE A 43 9.09 -10.70 -4.86
CA ILE A 43 7.98 -10.44 -3.93
C ILE A 43 7.67 -11.71 -3.15
N GLU A 44 7.51 -11.56 -1.84
CA GLU A 44 6.98 -12.60 -0.97
C GLU A 44 5.71 -12.11 -0.28
N TYR A 45 4.63 -12.89 -0.40
CA TYR A 45 3.39 -12.61 0.33
C TYR A 45 3.50 -13.03 1.78
N PHE A 46 2.90 -12.25 2.65
CA PHE A 46 2.70 -12.72 4.01
C PHE A 46 1.62 -13.81 4.01
N SER A 47 1.96 -14.98 4.53
CA SER A 47 0.95 -16.00 4.84
C SER A 47 0.01 -15.44 5.91
N GLY A 48 -1.31 -15.47 5.64
CA GLY A 48 -2.35 -14.81 6.45
C GLY A 48 -2.56 -15.35 7.87
N GLU A 49 -1.66 -16.18 8.40
CA GLU A 49 -1.87 -16.92 9.64
C GLU A 49 -1.24 -16.29 10.90
N ASN A 50 -0.52 -15.18 10.83
CA ASN A 50 0.18 -14.65 12.01
C ASN A 50 -0.54 -13.52 12.74
N HIS A 51 -1.87 -13.56 12.79
CA HIS A 51 -2.65 -12.67 13.67
C HIS A 51 -3.13 -13.41 14.95
N GLN A 52 -2.35 -14.38 15.43
CA GLN A 52 -2.52 -14.96 16.76
C GLN A 52 -1.95 -14.00 17.81
N GLY A 53 -2.72 -13.01 18.20
CA GLY A 53 -2.34 -12.11 19.27
C GLY A 53 -3.48 -11.21 19.70
N ASN A 54 -4.18 -11.60 20.77
CA ASN A 54 -5.27 -10.89 21.46
C ASN A 54 -6.55 -10.64 20.64
N SER A 55 -7.61 -11.33 21.06
CA SER A 55 -8.99 -11.21 20.54
C SER A 55 -9.58 -9.78 20.58
N ASP A 56 -8.95 -8.86 21.31
CA ASP A 56 -9.44 -7.51 21.53
C ASP A 56 -8.89 -6.47 20.54
N LYS A 57 -7.98 -6.87 19.65
CA LYS A 57 -7.46 -5.96 18.62
C LYS A 57 -8.34 -5.98 17.37
N LYS A 58 -8.66 -4.79 16.86
CA LYS A 58 -9.37 -4.63 15.59
C LYS A 58 -8.54 -5.27 14.47
N TYR A 59 -9.09 -6.33 13.87
CA TYR A 59 -8.49 -6.94 12.69
C TYR A 59 -8.65 -5.99 11.51
N SER A 60 -7.56 -5.75 10.80
CA SER A 60 -7.59 -5.06 9.53
C SER A 60 -7.21 -6.05 8.43
N ILE A 61 -8.13 -6.28 7.51
CA ILE A 61 -7.91 -7.09 6.32
C ILE A 61 -7.39 -6.14 5.26
N VAL A 62 -6.16 -6.36 4.81
CA VAL A 62 -5.57 -5.68 3.66
C VAL A 62 -5.66 -6.58 2.43
N ASP A 63 -5.76 -6.00 1.24
CA ASP A 63 -5.94 -6.79 0.02
C ASP A 63 -4.69 -7.57 -0.36
N VAL A 64 -3.54 -6.91 -0.31
CA VAL A 64 -2.24 -7.54 -0.58
C VAL A 64 -1.22 -7.02 0.43
N LYS A 65 -0.49 -7.93 1.06
CA LYS A 65 0.67 -7.61 1.90
C LYS A 65 1.85 -8.45 1.47
N CYS A 66 2.97 -7.80 1.17
CA CYS A 66 4.15 -8.46 0.67
C CYS A 66 5.43 -7.75 1.10
N THR A 67 6.57 -8.46 0.99
CA THR A 67 7.91 -7.89 1.12
C THR A 67 8.67 -8.04 -0.19
N ASP A 68 9.63 -7.16 -0.40
CA ASP A 68 10.56 -7.24 -1.51
C ASP A 68 11.93 -7.82 -1.09
N ASN A 69 12.82 -7.88 -2.07
CA ASN A 69 14.20 -8.35 -1.90
C ASN A 69 15.08 -7.46 -0.99
N TYR A 70 14.62 -6.27 -0.61
CA TYR A 70 15.30 -5.37 0.34
C TYR A 70 14.69 -5.45 1.76
N GLY A 71 13.63 -6.23 1.95
CA GLY A 71 12.91 -6.38 3.20
C GLY A 71 11.90 -5.26 3.47
N ARG A 72 11.64 -4.36 2.49
CA ARG A 72 10.59 -3.34 2.60
C ARG A 72 9.23 -4.02 2.54
N THR A 73 8.28 -3.55 3.32
CA THR A 73 6.93 -4.10 3.35
C THR A 73 5.95 -3.20 2.61
N PHE A 74 5.13 -3.81 1.78
CA PHE A 74 4.08 -3.15 1.03
C PHE A 74 2.73 -3.67 1.49
N VAL A 75 1.83 -2.73 1.80
CA VAL A 75 0.42 -2.96 2.10
C VAL A 75 -0.35 -2.28 0.97
N VAL A 76 -1.05 -3.05 0.15
CA VAL A 76 -1.79 -2.53 -1.00
C VAL A 76 -3.27 -2.81 -0.82
N GLU A 77 -4.09 -1.77 -0.94
CA GLU A 77 -5.54 -1.83 -0.79
C GLU A 77 -6.25 -1.17 -1.97
N MET A 78 -7.36 -1.78 -2.42
CA MET A 78 -8.31 -1.15 -3.34
C MET A 78 -9.45 -0.50 -2.54
N GLN A 79 -9.68 0.79 -2.75
CA GLN A 79 -10.72 1.56 -2.09
C GLN A 79 -11.80 1.98 -3.08
N ASN A 80 -12.86 1.20 -3.14
CA ASN A 80 -14.00 1.51 -4.02
C ASN A 80 -14.90 2.63 -3.48
N TYR A 81 -14.91 2.81 -2.15
CA TYR A 81 -15.73 3.82 -1.49
C TYR A 81 -14.89 4.67 -0.56
N TRP A 82 -15.01 5.99 -0.71
CA TRP A 82 -14.37 6.91 0.24
C TRP A 82 -15.08 6.86 1.59
N THR A 83 -14.30 6.83 2.67
CA THR A 83 -14.82 6.95 4.04
C THR A 83 -14.09 8.06 4.77
N THR A 84 -14.74 8.69 5.76
CA THR A 84 -14.11 9.71 6.63
C THR A 84 -12.91 9.12 7.41
N ALA A 85 -12.89 7.81 7.62
CA ALA A 85 -11.83 7.09 8.31
C ALA A 85 -10.70 6.62 7.36
N PHE A 86 -10.71 7.00 6.08
CA PHE A 86 -9.75 6.52 5.08
C PHE A 86 -8.29 6.62 5.55
N PHE A 87 -7.83 7.83 5.85
CA PHE A 87 -6.46 8.04 6.30
C PHE A 87 -6.14 7.36 7.63
N SER A 88 -7.06 7.42 8.59
CA SER A 88 -6.87 6.78 9.90
C SER A 88 -6.70 5.27 9.77
N ARG A 89 -7.47 4.64 8.87
CA ARG A 89 -7.37 3.21 8.60
C ARG A 89 -6.06 2.85 7.90
N THR A 90 -5.70 3.59 6.85
CA THR A 90 -4.45 3.37 6.12
C THR A 90 -3.24 3.55 7.03
N LEU A 91 -3.21 4.62 7.83
CA LEU A 91 -2.16 4.86 8.82
C LEU A 91 -2.11 3.74 9.86
N TYR A 92 -3.26 3.32 10.40
CA TYR A 92 -3.34 2.23 11.37
C TYR A 92 -2.73 0.94 10.81
N ASN A 93 -3.06 0.56 9.57
CA ASN A 93 -2.52 -0.63 8.91
C ASN A 93 -1.01 -0.54 8.70
N ALA A 94 -0.52 0.64 8.30
CA ALA A 94 0.91 0.88 8.12
C ALA A 94 1.67 0.78 9.46
N VAL A 95 1.19 1.45 10.51
CA VAL A 95 1.80 1.43 11.85
C VAL A 95 1.77 0.03 12.45
N LEU A 96 0.64 -0.68 12.34
CA LEU A 96 0.52 -2.06 12.81
C LEU A 96 1.51 -2.98 12.07
N THR A 97 1.64 -2.80 10.76
CA THR A 97 2.60 -3.55 9.95
C THR A 97 4.04 -3.24 10.35
N TYR A 98 4.37 -1.98 10.58
CA TYR A 98 5.70 -1.54 11.01
C TYR A 98 6.05 -2.11 12.40
N SER A 99 5.14 -1.98 13.36
CA SER A 99 5.36 -2.45 14.74
C SER A 99 5.49 -3.97 14.84
N ASN A 100 4.82 -4.71 13.97
CA ASN A 100 4.86 -6.18 13.97
C ASN A 100 6.13 -6.77 13.33
N GLN A 101 7.04 -5.95 12.82
CA GLN A 101 8.31 -6.44 12.29
C GLN A 101 9.26 -6.94 13.38
N LEU A 102 9.15 -6.38 14.60
CA LEU A 102 10.04 -6.73 15.69
C LEU A 102 9.34 -7.58 16.77
N LYS A 103 10.10 -8.55 17.27
CA LYS A 103 9.74 -9.31 18.48
C LYS A 103 10.43 -8.69 19.70
N LYS A 104 9.97 -9.06 20.88
CA LYS A 104 10.59 -8.64 22.14
C LYS A 104 12.11 -8.94 22.15
N GLY A 105 12.91 -7.92 22.45
CA GLY A 105 14.37 -8.02 22.53
C GLY A 105 15.12 -7.76 21.21
N GLN A 106 14.42 -7.56 20.09
CA GLN A 106 15.07 -7.16 18.85
C GLN A 106 15.36 -5.65 18.83
N ALA A 107 16.44 -5.26 18.16
CA ALA A 107 16.86 -3.87 18.08
C ALA A 107 16.06 -3.10 17.02
N PHE A 108 15.73 -1.83 17.32
CA PHE A 108 14.93 -0.97 16.42
C PHE A 108 15.59 -0.68 15.07
N ASN A 109 16.92 -0.79 14.96
CA ASN A 109 17.64 -0.61 13.69
C ASN A 109 17.39 -1.76 12.68
N GLN A 110 16.68 -2.80 13.07
CA GLN A 110 16.23 -3.89 12.18
C GLN A 110 14.92 -3.57 11.46
N LEU A 111 14.21 -2.52 11.89
CA LEU A 111 12.99 -2.07 11.22
C LEU A 111 13.28 -1.69 9.76
N LYS A 112 12.36 -2.04 8.89
CA LYS A 112 12.37 -1.70 7.46
C LYS A 112 11.17 -0.84 7.12
N GLU A 113 11.30 -0.08 6.06
CA GLU A 113 10.25 0.82 5.58
C GLU A 113 8.95 0.07 5.27
N VAL A 114 7.84 0.73 5.54
CA VAL A 114 6.50 0.27 5.20
C VAL A 114 5.84 1.27 4.24
N TYR A 115 5.43 0.77 3.10
CA TYR A 115 4.69 1.51 2.10
C TYR A 115 3.22 1.06 2.11
N ALA A 116 2.32 1.94 2.50
CA ALA A 116 0.88 1.71 2.42
C ALA A 116 0.34 2.40 1.16
N LEU A 117 -0.06 1.60 0.19
CA LEU A 117 -0.55 2.03 -1.12
C LEU A 117 -2.06 1.82 -1.17
N SER A 118 -2.80 2.90 -1.26
CA SER A 118 -4.25 2.86 -1.42
C SER A 118 -4.63 3.31 -2.82
N LEU A 119 -5.26 2.42 -3.57
CA LEU A 119 -5.79 2.67 -4.90
C LEU A 119 -7.24 3.14 -4.75
N VAL A 120 -7.48 4.44 -4.96
CA VAL A 120 -8.76 5.08 -4.67
C VAL A 120 -9.57 5.27 -5.94
N ASN A 121 -10.84 4.89 -5.91
CA ASN A 121 -11.75 5.22 -7.00
C ASN A 121 -12.02 6.73 -6.98
N GLU A 122 -11.55 7.43 -8.01
CA GLU A 122 -11.61 8.89 -8.10
C GLU A 122 -13.03 9.46 -8.11
N SER A 123 -14.01 8.70 -8.59
CA SER A 123 -15.42 9.13 -8.56
C SER A 123 -15.99 9.24 -7.16
N GLU A 124 -15.38 8.57 -6.20
CA GLU A 124 -15.83 8.51 -4.80
C GLU A 124 -15.06 9.48 -3.88
N ILE A 125 -14.06 10.20 -4.40
CA ILE A 125 -13.28 11.16 -3.61
C ILE A 125 -14.07 12.43 -3.42
N PRO A 126 -14.41 12.82 -2.18
CA PRO A 126 -15.13 14.09 -1.92
C PRO A 126 -14.29 15.29 -2.35
N GLU A 127 -14.98 16.34 -2.78
CA GLU A 127 -14.33 17.60 -3.15
C GLU A 127 -13.46 18.15 -2.01
N GLY A 128 -12.25 18.62 -2.35
CA GLY A 128 -11.30 19.18 -1.40
C GLY A 128 -10.55 18.18 -0.51
N LYS A 129 -10.75 16.88 -0.69
CA LYS A 129 -10.01 15.85 0.08
C LYS A 129 -8.69 15.46 -0.57
N LEU A 130 -8.70 15.23 -1.87
CA LEU A 130 -7.49 15.04 -2.67
C LEU A 130 -7.62 15.95 -3.90
N ASN A 131 -6.51 16.47 -4.40
CA ASN A 131 -6.53 17.21 -5.65
C ASN A 131 -6.76 16.21 -6.80
N LYS A 132 -7.88 16.37 -7.51
CA LYS A 132 -8.28 15.48 -8.60
C LYS A 132 -7.33 15.51 -9.80
N ASN A 133 -6.48 16.56 -9.90
CA ASN A 133 -5.48 16.67 -10.95
C ASN A 133 -4.17 15.94 -10.61
N ASP A 134 -3.99 15.56 -9.34
CA ASP A 134 -2.81 14.84 -8.90
C ASP A 134 -3.14 13.36 -8.80
N PHE A 135 -2.51 12.54 -9.64
CA PHE A 135 -2.73 11.08 -9.66
C PHE A 135 -2.18 10.37 -8.43
N ILE A 136 -1.20 10.97 -7.74
CA ILE A 136 -0.51 10.41 -6.59
C ILE A 136 -0.46 11.46 -5.48
N HIS A 137 -0.89 11.06 -4.29
CA HIS A 137 -0.71 11.83 -3.05
C HIS A 137 0.18 11.03 -2.11
N GLU A 138 1.30 11.61 -1.69
CA GLU A 138 2.26 10.96 -0.81
C GLU A 138 2.32 11.66 0.55
N TYR A 139 2.31 10.87 1.62
CA TYR A 139 2.36 11.34 2.99
C TYR A 139 3.46 10.61 3.74
N TYR A 140 4.26 11.37 4.50
CA TYR A 140 5.31 10.89 5.38
C TYR A 140 5.51 11.86 6.55
N LEU A 141 6.25 11.42 7.55
CA LEU A 141 6.57 12.27 8.69
C LEU A 141 7.64 13.28 8.29
N THR A 142 7.40 14.54 8.61
CA THR A 142 8.36 15.61 8.38
C THR A 142 8.42 16.55 9.58
N ASN A 143 9.56 17.18 9.79
CA ASN A 143 9.71 18.20 10.79
C ASN A 143 9.03 19.50 10.32
N GLN A 144 8.09 20.03 11.11
CA GLN A 144 7.35 21.26 10.74
C GLN A 144 8.24 22.50 10.59
N LYS A 145 9.40 22.53 11.25
CA LYS A 145 10.34 23.65 11.20
C LYS A 145 11.44 23.46 10.15
N ASN A 146 11.63 22.24 9.67
CA ASN A 146 12.60 21.88 8.64
C ASN A 146 11.99 20.84 7.71
N ALA A 147 11.44 21.26 6.58
CA ALA A 147 10.76 20.39 5.64
C ALA A 147 11.69 19.36 4.97
N ASP A 148 13.00 19.58 5.00
CA ASP A 148 14.00 18.65 4.47
C ASP A 148 14.32 17.50 5.43
N ASP A 149 13.92 17.62 6.71
CA ASP A 149 14.04 16.57 7.72
C ASP A 149 12.84 15.61 7.61
N VAL A 150 12.99 14.63 6.77
CA VAL A 150 11.93 13.70 6.34
C VAL A 150 12.24 12.29 6.83
N HIS A 151 11.27 11.67 7.51
CA HIS A 151 11.33 10.27 7.95
C HIS A 151 10.43 9.40 7.07
N LYS A 152 11.03 8.47 6.34
CA LYS A 152 10.35 7.59 5.39
C LYS A 152 10.17 6.15 5.89
N ASP A 153 10.24 5.93 7.20
CA ASP A 153 9.97 4.60 7.79
C ASP A 153 8.54 4.12 7.47
N ILE A 154 7.60 5.05 7.40
CA ILE A 154 6.22 4.81 6.96
C ILE A 154 5.88 5.83 5.88
N VAL A 155 5.56 5.33 4.69
CA VAL A 155 5.11 6.12 3.54
C VAL A 155 3.70 5.70 3.18
N ILE A 156 2.77 6.66 3.14
CA ILE A 156 1.39 6.42 2.71
C ILE A 156 1.22 7.06 1.34
N ARG A 157 0.72 6.30 0.37
CA ARG A 157 0.38 6.78 -0.96
C ARG A 157 -1.08 6.50 -1.28
N ALA A 158 -1.80 7.53 -1.63
CA ALA A 158 -3.13 7.43 -2.23
C ALA A 158 -3.01 7.70 -3.74
N LEU A 159 -3.42 6.73 -4.55
CA LEU A 159 -3.34 6.77 -6.00
C LEU A 159 -4.73 6.66 -6.59
N GLN A 160 -4.99 7.45 -7.64
CA GLN A 160 -6.26 7.35 -8.36
C GLN A 160 -6.28 6.03 -9.16
N ALA A 161 -7.36 5.27 -9.02
CA ALA A 161 -7.49 3.94 -9.63
C ALA A 161 -7.52 3.96 -11.17
N SER A 162 -7.83 5.12 -11.80
CA SER A 162 -7.69 5.31 -13.25
C SER A 162 -6.26 5.16 -13.73
N SER A 163 -5.28 5.51 -12.90
CA SER A 163 -3.86 5.39 -13.25
C SER A 163 -3.46 3.94 -13.53
N ILE A 164 -4.10 2.96 -12.87
CA ILE A 164 -3.78 1.54 -13.05
C ILE A 164 -4.15 1.06 -14.45
N HIS A 165 -5.24 1.60 -15.02
CA HIS A 165 -5.70 1.17 -16.34
C HIS A 165 -4.66 1.38 -17.42
N ASN A 166 -3.90 2.46 -17.32
CA ASN A 166 -2.82 2.78 -18.25
C ASN A 166 -1.58 1.90 -18.05
N TYR A 167 -1.37 1.33 -16.86
CA TYR A 167 -0.23 0.47 -16.56
C TYR A 167 -0.51 -1.02 -16.83
N VAL A 168 -1.75 -1.48 -16.68
CA VAL A 168 -2.13 -2.90 -16.89
C VAL A 168 -2.36 -3.20 -18.37
N ILE A 169 -2.75 -2.22 -19.19
CA ILE A 169 -3.00 -2.41 -20.65
C ILE A 169 -1.70 -2.26 -21.48
N GLY A 170 -0.66 -1.62 -20.91
CA GLY A 170 0.65 -1.47 -21.56
C GLY A 170 1.57 -2.67 -21.43
N MET A 171 1.08 -3.79 -20.88
CA MET A 171 1.71 -5.11 -20.82
C MET A 171 0.99 -6.05 -21.78
#